data_b583653c79544c2f757671705cfcd75c
#
_entry.id   b583653c79544c2f757671705cfcd75c
#
_cell.length_a   1.000
_cell.length_b   1.000
_cell.length_c   1.000
_cell.angle_alpha   90.00
_cell.angle_beta   90.00
_cell.angle_gamma   90.00
#
_symmetry.space_group_name_H-M   'P 1'
#
loop_
_entity.id
_entity.type
_entity.pdbx_description
1 polymer ?
#
loop_
_entity_poly.entity_id
_entity_poly.type
_entity_poly.pdbx_seq_one_letter_code
_entity_poly.pdbx_strand_id
1 'polypeptide(L)'
;TLEISYTADEEDVADIFVRVNSGGQSLTENNFIQTLISVYENETSDKINAFAAASRVPAANTSYNTLLAIEPSHLIRMAVSFGFKRARLKYAYMLLRGKNLETGKFSDEVRHDNLQIFKDALDKVMNLNNWHSFINIVAETGYISDKLIASSNAIVFSYVLYLIAKYDYKLDAAQLKKCTSKWFFMSTITYFYTGST
;
A
#
# COMPACT_ATOMS: atom_id res chain seq x y z
N THR A 1 7.97 10.03 33.25
CA THR A 1 7.45 8.69 32.85
C THR A 1 5.96 8.84 32.63
N LEU A 2 5.46 8.44 31.49
CA LEU A 2 4.03 8.44 31.20
C LEU A 2 3.57 7.01 31.48
N GLU A 3 2.71 6.82 32.47
CA GLU A 3 2.10 5.52 32.75
C GLU A 3 0.75 5.45 32.07
N ILE A 4 0.53 4.43 31.24
CA ILE A 4 -0.74 4.14 30.61
C ILE A 4 -1.53 3.29 31.57
N SER A 5 -2.78 3.68 31.87
CA SER A 5 -3.67 2.91 32.74
C SER A 5 -3.88 1.49 32.18
N TYR A 6 -3.88 0.50 33.06
CA TYR A 6 -4.23 -0.88 32.67
C TYR A 6 -5.68 -1.05 32.18
N THR A 7 -6.51 -0.01 32.35
CA THR A 7 -7.89 0.04 31.84
C THR A 7 -7.97 0.71 30.45
N ALA A 8 -6.83 1.22 29.93
CA ALA A 8 -6.80 1.79 28.60
C ALA A 8 -7.02 0.67 27.57
N ASP A 9 -7.95 0.88 26.66
CA ASP A 9 -8.12 -0.05 25.54
C ASP A 9 -6.98 0.08 24.54
N GLU A 10 -6.90 -0.84 23.58
CA GLU A 10 -5.86 -0.84 22.55
C GLU A 10 -5.89 0.44 21.71
N GLU A 11 -7.04 1.08 21.64
CA GLU A 11 -7.27 2.32 20.91
C GLU A 11 -6.65 3.51 21.63
N ASP A 12 -6.86 3.60 22.95
CA ASP A 12 -6.23 4.61 23.83
C ASP A 12 -4.71 4.47 23.81
N VAL A 13 -4.21 3.24 23.85
CA VAL A 13 -2.77 2.94 23.76
C VAL A 13 -2.19 3.42 22.43
N ALA A 14 -2.87 3.16 21.33
CA ALA A 14 -2.44 3.60 20.00
C ALA A 14 -2.45 5.13 19.87
N ASP A 15 -3.49 5.79 20.37
CA ASP A 15 -3.57 7.27 20.36
C ASP A 15 -2.49 7.93 21.26
N ILE A 16 -2.24 7.36 22.44
CA ILE A 16 -1.17 7.82 23.33
C ILE A 16 0.19 7.62 22.67
N PHE A 17 0.42 6.44 22.03
CA PHE A 17 1.65 6.15 21.32
C PHE A 17 1.91 7.18 20.20
N VAL A 18 0.88 7.53 19.43
CA VAL A 18 0.97 8.58 18.40
C VAL A 18 1.32 9.94 19.02
N ARG A 19 0.66 10.34 20.10
CA ARG A 19 0.89 11.63 20.76
C ARG A 19 2.28 11.71 21.38
N VAL A 20 2.76 10.65 22.03
CA VAL A 20 4.09 10.60 22.65
C VAL A 20 5.18 10.69 21.60
N ASN A 21 5.02 9.98 20.48
CA ASN A 21 6.01 9.99 19.42
C ASN A 21 5.95 11.26 18.53
N SER A 22 4.81 11.96 18.47
CA SER A 22 4.70 13.24 17.75
C SER A 22 5.41 14.41 18.46
N GLY A 23 5.82 14.25 19.72
CA GLY A 23 6.60 15.24 20.46
C GLY A 23 8.10 15.32 20.11
N GLY A 24 8.63 14.38 19.30
CA GLY A 24 10.06 14.32 18.94
C GLY A 24 10.35 14.27 17.44
N GLN A 25 9.65 13.46 16.71
CA GLN A 25 9.60 13.43 15.24
C GLN A 25 8.16 13.11 14.84
N SER A 26 7.59 13.85 13.89
CA SER A 26 6.23 13.57 13.43
C SER A 26 6.22 12.16 12.81
N LEU A 27 5.56 11.22 13.49
CA LEU A 27 5.24 9.94 12.89
C LEU A 27 4.45 10.19 11.61
N THR A 28 4.98 9.72 10.50
CA THR A 28 4.23 9.76 9.25
C THR A 28 3.01 8.85 9.38
N GLU A 29 1.92 9.16 8.69
CA GLU A 29 0.74 8.30 8.61
C GLU A 29 1.12 6.83 8.26
N ASN A 30 2.19 6.64 7.48
CA ASN A 30 2.75 5.32 7.15
C ASN A 30 3.24 4.55 8.38
N ASN A 31 4.07 5.19 9.21
CA ASN A 31 4.63 4.54 10.40
C ASN A 31 3.53 4.15 11.39
N PHE A 32 2.50 4.98 11.47
CA PHE A 32 1.35 4.70 12.33
C PHE A 32 0.53 3.51 11.82
N ILE A 33 0.25 3.44 10.51
CA ILE A 33 -0.46 2.31 9.91
C ILE A 33 0.35 1.02 10.07
N GLN A 34 1.67 1.06 9.90
CA GLN A 34 2.55 -0.09 10.15
C GLN A 34 2.46 -0.57 11.60
N THR A 35 2.48 0.36 12.56
CA THR A 35 2.31 0.02 13.98
C THR A 35 0.95 -0.61 14.23
N LEU A 36 -0.11 -0.05 13.67
CA LEU A 36 -1.46 -0.57 13.82
C LEU A 36 -1.60 -1.99 13.26
N ILE A 37 -1.03 -2.24 12.08
CA ILE A 37 -1.00 -3.60 11.50
C ILE A 37 -0.17 -4.54 12.36
N SER A 38 0.97 -4.12 12.91
CA SER A 38 1.80 -4.95 13.78
C SER A 38 1.12 -5.30 15.11
N VAL A 39 0.28 -4.43 15.64
CA VAL A 39 -0.47 -4.68 16.88
C VAL A 39 -1.61 -5.66 16.67
N TYR A 40 -2.39 -5.49 15.59
CA TYR A 40 -3.56 -6.33 15.34
C TYR A 40 -3.24 -7.59 14.52
N GLU A 41 -2.15 -7.60 13.72
CA GLU A 41 -1.89 -8.61 12.69
C GLU A 41 -0.38 -8.82 12.48
N ASN A 42 0.32 -9.36 13.49
CA ASN A 42 1.77 -9.60 13.42
C ASN A 42 2.19 -10.41 12.17
N GLU A 43 1.47 -11.48 11.84
CA GLU A 43 1.76 -12.32 10.67
C GLU A 43 1.68 -11.51 9.36
N THR A 44 0.71 -10.61 9.25
CA THR A 44 0.55 -9.72 8.09
C THR A 44 1.71 -8.73 7.99
N SER A 45 2.16 -8.19 9.12
CA SER A 45 3.33 -7.30 9.19
C SER A 45 4.60 -8.01 8.72
N ASP A 46 4.82 -9.24 9.15
CA ASP A 46 5.99 -10.04 8.76
C ASP A 46 5.99 -10.36 7.26
N LYS A 47 4.83 -10.71 6.69
CA LYS A 47 4.67 -10.92 5.24
C LYS A 47 5.00 -9.66 4.43
N ILE A 48 4.52 -8.50 4.85
CA ILE A 48 4.82 -7.20 4.22
C ILE A 48 6.32 -6.94 4.22
N ASN A 49 6.98 -7.10 5.39
CA ASN A 49 8.40 -6.85 5.54
C ASN A 49 9.24 -7.82 4.71
N ALA A 50 8.89 -9.11 4.70
CA ALA A 50 9.57 -10.14 3.90
C ALA A 50 9.47 -9.85 2.39
N PHE A 51 8.28 -9.49 1.90
CA PHE A 51 8.08 -9.14 0.49
C PHE A 51 8.88 -7.89 0.09
N ALA A 52 8.89 -6.87 0.95
CA ALA A 52 9.66 -5.66 0.72
C ALA A 52 11.18 -5.92 0.73
N ALA A 53 11.67 -6.71 1.67
CA ALA A 53 13.09 -7.09 1.74
C ALA A 53 13.53 -7.90 0.50
N ALA A 54 12.69 -8.82 0.03
CA ALA A 54 12.96 -9.65 -1.14
C ALA A 54 13.08 -8.84 -2.44
N SER A 55 12.51 -7.62 -2.51
CA SER A 55 12.62 -6.75 -3.69
C SER A 55 14.02 -6.18 -3.93
N ARG A 56 14.90 -6.27 -2.95
CA ARG A 56 16.26 -5.68 -2.99
C ARG A 56 17.35 -6.67 -3.36
N VAL A 57 17.05 -7.95 -3.31
CA VAL A 57 18.03 -9.02 -3.55
C VAL A 57 17.64 -9.80 -4.81
N PRO A 58 18.50 -9.80 -5.86
CA PRO A 58 18.24 -10.55 -7.08
C PRO A 58 18.12 -12.06 -6.76
N ALA A 59 16.91 -12.58 -6.83
CA ALA A 59 16.64 -14.00 -6.69
C ALA A 59 15.41 -14.39 -7.51
N ALA A 60 15.39 -15.63 -7.99
CA ALA A 60 14.24 -16.16 -8.70
C ALA A 60 13.02 -16.26 -7.78
N ASN A 61 11.83 -16.04 -8.32
CA ASN A 61 10.56 -16.14 -7.61
C ASN A 61 10.43 -15.20 -6.38
N THR A 62 11.03 -14.01 -6.46
CA THR A 62 10.91 -12.95 -5.45
C THR A 62 10.29 -11.71 -6.05
N SER A 63 10.05 -10.69 -5.21
CA SER A 63 9.55 -9.37 -5.64
C SER A 63 10.63 -8.50 -6.30
N TYR A 64 11.84 -9.02 -6.51
CA TYR A 64 12.94 -8.28 -7.11
C TYR A 64 12.58 -7.71 -8.48
N ASN A 65 12.97 -6.46 -8.70
CA ASN A 65 12.84 -5.76 -9.97
C ASN A 65 13.82 -4.57 -10.02
N THR A 66 14.03 -4.01 -11.21
CA THR A 66 14.98 -2.90 -11.44
C THR A 66 14.34 -1.51 -11.35
N LEU A 67 13.03 -1.42 -11.09
CA LEU A 67 12.26 -0.18 -11.20
C LEU A 67 11.95 0.45 -9.84
N LEU A 68 11.80 -0.36 -8.81
CA LEU A 68 11.40 0.10 -7.47
C LEU A 68 11.92 -0.83 -6.38
N ALA A 69 12.77 -0.31 -5.50
CA ALA A 69 12.99 -0.95 -4.20
C ALA A 69 11.72 -0.78 -3.36
N ILE A 70 10.96 -1.86 -3.23
CA ILE A 70 9.68 -1.83 -2.52
C ILE A 70 9.93 -1.57 -1.02
N GLU A 71 9.13 -0.70 -0.45
CA GLU A 71 9.07 -0.48 0.99
C GLU A 71 7.72 -0.95 1.55
N PRO A 72 7.66 -1.34 2.83
CA PRO A 72 6.40 -1.70 3.48
C PRO A 72 5.30 -0.66 3.28
N SER A 73 5.65 0.61 3.32
CA SER A 73 4.75 1.75 3.07
C SER A 73 4.12 1.72 1.67
N HIS A 74 4.87 1.30 0.65
CA HIS A 74 4.34 1.15 -0.71
C HIS A 74 3.27 0.06 -0.77
N LEU A 75 3.52 -1.11 -0.14
CA LEU A 75 2.56 -2.23 -0.12
C LEU A 75 1.27 -1.87 0.60
N ILE A 76 1.39 -1.19 1.75
CA ILE A 76 0.24 -0.70 2.51
C ILE A 76 -0.58 0.27 1.66
N ARG A 77 0.08 1.25 1.03
CA ARG A 77 -0.57 2.23 0.16
C ARG A 77 -1.28 1.58 -1.02
N MET A 78 -0.63 0.59 -1.66
CA MET A 78 -1.23 -0.19 -2.75
C MET A 78 -2.46 -0.96 -2.27
N ALA A 79 -2.37 -1.67 -1.14
CA ALA A 79 -3.46 -2.47 -0.59
C ALA A 79 -4.67 -1.59 -0.21
N VAL A 80 -4.44 -0.46 0.46
CA VAL A 80 -5.50 0.48 0.81
C VAL A 80 -6.14 1.10 -0.43
N SER A 81 -5.31 1.54 -1.39
CA SER A 81 -5.82 2.15 -2.62
C SER A 81 -6.64 1.15 -3.45
N PHE A 82 -6.19 -0.10 -3.51
CA PHE A 82 -6.89 -1.16 -4.23
C PHE A 82 -8.14 -1.65 -3.48
N GLY A 83 -8.04 -1.94 -2.17
CA GLY A 83 -9.15 -2.50 -1.39
C GLY A 83 -10.28 -1.50 -1.16
N PHE A 84 -9.94 -0.29 -0.74
CA PHE A 84 -10.93 0.72 -0.35
C PHE A 84 -11.16 1.81 -1.41
N LYS A 85 -10.45 1.77 -2.54
CA LYS A 85 -10.50 2.81 -3.59
C LYS A 85 -10.18 4.22 -3.04
N ARG A 86 -9.26 4.26 -2.05
CA ARG A 86 -8.85 5.49 -1.37
C ARG A 86 -7.32 5.62 -1.38
N ALA A 87 -6.81 6.64 -2.08
CA ALA A 87 -5.37 6.86 -2.21
C ALA A 87 -4.73 7.57 -1.00
N ARG A 88 -5.51 8.31 -0.21
CA ARG A 88 -5.00 9.07 0.94
C ARG A 88 -4.91 8.19 2.19
N LEU A 89 -3.73 8.12 2.78
CA LEU A 89 -3.43 7.28 3.95
C LEU A 89 -4.26 7.61 5.19
N LYS A 90 -4.70 8.86 5.36
CA LYS A 90 -5.61 9.24 6.46
C LYS A 90 -6.92 8.41 6.47
N TYR A 91 -7.41 8.03 5.29
CA TYR A 91 -8.59 7.16 5.22
C TYR A 91 -8.25 5.72 5.60
N ALA A 92 -7.04 5.26 5.26
CA ALA A 92 -6.55 3.96 5.69
C ALA A 92 -6.56 3.82 7.21
N TYR A 93 -6.00 4.82 7.88
CA TYR A 93 -6.00 4.88 9.32
C TYR A 93 -7.42 4.78 9.91
N MET A 94 -8.33 5.63 9.45
CA MET A 94 -9.72 5.62 9.94
C MET A 94 -10.42 4.29 9.69
N LEU A 95 -10.22 3.69 8.51
CA LEU A 95 -10.85 2.43 8.14
C LEU A 95 -10.30 1.27 8.97
N LEU A 96 -8.99 1.18 9.15
CA LEU A 96 -8.37 0.13 9.94
C LEU A 96 -8.68 0.24 11.45
N ARG A 97 -9.06 1.42 11.93
CA ARG A 97 -9.64 1.62 13.27
C ARG A 97 -11.13 1.30 13.35
N GLY A 98 -11.76 0.86 12.29
CA GLY A 98 -13.18 0.52 12.28
C GLY A 98 -14.12 1.69 12.14
N LYS A 99 -13.67 2.82 11.56
CA LYS A 99 -14.56 3.93 11.25
C LYS A 99 -15.44 3.60 10.06
N ASN A 100 -16.75 3.64 10.26
CA ASN A 100 -17.68 3.68 9.15
C ASN A 100 -17.69 5.10 8.57
N LEU A 101 -17.30 5.24 7.30
CA LEU A 101 -17.15 6.55 6.64
C LEU A 101 -18.49 7.26 6.37
N GLU A 102 -19.60 6.53 6.35
CA GLU A 102 -20.92 7.09 6.12
C GLU A 102 -21.53 7.62 7.42
N THR A 103 -21.44 6.83 8.50
CA THR A 103 -22.01 7.20 9.80
C THR A 103 -21.04 7.96 10.69
N GLY A 104 -19.74 7.89 10.39
CA GLY A 104 -18.67 8.48 11.19
C GLY A 104 -18.39 7.76 12.52
N LYS A 105 -19.11 6.68 12.83
CA LYS A 105 -18.97 5.93 14.09
C LYS A 105 -17.89 4.87 13.97
N PHE A 106 -17.24 4.54 15.10
CA PHE A 106 -16.30 3.43 15.23
C PHE A 106 -17.01 2.20 15.76
N SER A 107 -16.65 1.01 15.28
CA SER A 107 -17.10 -0.27 15.81
C SER A 107 -16.08 -1.37 15.51
N ASP A 108 -15.97 -2.35 16.43
CA ASP A 108 -15.08 -3.50 16.28
C ASP A 108 -15.47 -4.40 15.10
N GLU A 109 -16.77 -4.52 14.84
CA GLU A 109 -17.28 -5.26 13.69
C GLU A 109 -16.79 -4.65 12.38
N VAL A 110 -16.96 -3.34 12.21
CA VAL A 110 -16.45 -2.60 11.03
C VAL A 110 -14.93 -2.68 10.93
N ARG A 111 -14.21 -2.70 12.07
CA ARG A 111 -12.75 -2.89 12.09
C ARG A 111 -12.38 -4.26 11.55
N HIS A 112 -13.05 -5.32 12.00
CA HIS A 112 -12.78 -6.69 11.55
C HIS A 112 -13.01 -6.83 10.03
N ASP A 113 -14.12 -6.31 9.52
CA ASP A 113 -14.46 -6.33 8.09
C ASP A 113 -13.43 -5.55 7.27
N ASN A 114 -13.05 -4.37 7.73
CA ASN A 114 -12.04 -3.55 7.06
C ASN A 114 -10.64 -4.22 7.06
N LEU A 115 -10.26 -4.89 8.14
CA LEU A 115 -9.01 -5.67 8.18
C LEU A 115 -9.04 -6.83 7.19
N GLN A 116 -10.19 -7.50 7.04
CA GLN A 116 -10.33 -8.56 6.04
C GLN A 116 -10.21 -8.02 4.61
N ILE A 117 -10.88 -6.91 4.29
CA ILE A 117 -10.75 -6.23 2.99
C ILE A 117 -9.29 -5.85 2.72
N PHE A 118 -8.59 -5.34 3.74
CA PHE A 118 -7.18 -5.00 3.62
C PHE A 118 -6.31 -6.22 3.33
N LYS A 119 -6.50 -7.33 4.04
CA LYS A 119 -5.77 -8.59 3.83
C LYS A 119 -5.99 -9.14 2.43
N ASP A 120 -7.24 -9.22 1.99
CA ASP A 120 -7.60 -9.71 0.64
C ASP A 120 -6.98 -8.84 -0.46
N ALA A 121 -6.92 -7.53 -0.23
CA ALA A 121 -6.25 -6.60 -1.13
C ALA A 121 -4.72 -6.79 -1.12
N LEU A 122 -4.14 -6.98 0.05
CA LEU A 122 -2.71 -7.18 0.24
C LEU A 122 -2.23 -8.47 -0.43
N ASP A 123 -2.98 -9.56 -0.33
CA ASP A 123 -2.67 -10.83 -1.00
C ASP A 123 -2.61 -10.67 -2.53
N LYS A 124 -3.49 -9.86 -3.11
CA LYS A 124 -3.46 -9.55 -4.54
C LYS A 124 -2.28 -8.64 -4.91
N VAL A 125 -1.95 -7.69 -4.03
CA VAL A 125 -0.79 -6.79 -4.19
C VAL A 125 0.51 -7.55 -4.11
N MET A 126 0.68 -8.46 -3.16
CA MET A 126 1.88 -9.27 -2.99
C MET A 126 1.93 -10.52 -3.87
N ASN A 127 0.95 -10.74 -4.73
CA ASN A 127 0.98 -11.84 -5.67
C ASN A 127 2.07 -11.64 -6.72
N LEU A 128 3.09 -12.50 -6.73
CA LEU A 128 4.25 -12.39 -7.59
C LEU A 128 3.89 -12.41 -9.10
N ASN A 129 2.87 -13.17 -9.50
CA ASN A 129 2.42 -13.19 -10.89
C ASN A 129 1.84 -11.83 -11.31
N ASN A 130 1.08 -11.18 -10.43
CA ASN A 130 0.58 -9.83 -10.69
C ASN A 130 1.74 -8.84 -10.79
N TRP A 131 2.65 -8.90 -9.81
CA TRP A 131 3.78 -8.00 -9.72
C TRP A 131 4.68 -8.10 -10.95
N HIS A 132 5.14 -9.31 -11.29
CA HIS A 132 6.00 -9.52 -12.45
C HIS A 132 5.31 -9.21 -13.79
N SER A 133 4.03 -9.54 -13.94
CA SER A 133 3.28 -9.17 -15.14
C SER A 133 3.22 -7.64 -15.32
N PHE A 134 2.97 -6.91 -14.24
CA PHE A 134 2.97 -5.45 -14.28
C PHE A 134 4.36 -4.88 -14.60
N ILE A 135 5.41 -5.34 -13.91
CA ILE A 135 6.79 -4.89 -14.14
C ILE A 135 7.23 -5.16 -15.59
N ASN A 136 6.89 -6.31 -16.15
CA ASN A 136 7.18 -6.63 -17.55
C ASN A 136 6.47 -5.67 -18.52
N ILE A 137 5.20 -5.35 -18.27
CA ILE A 137 4.46 -4.37 -19.08
C ILE A 137 5.16 -2.99 -19.03
N VAL A 138 5.62 -2.56 -17.86
CA VAL A 138 6.34 -1.28 -17.70
C VAL A 138 7.68 -1.33 -18.44
N ALA A 139 8.44 -2.40 -18.29
CA ALA A 139 9.73 -2.57 -18.97
C ALA A 139 9.60 -2.54 -20.51
N GLU A 140 8.55 -3.15 -21.05
CA GLU A 140 8.24 -3.13 -22.49
C GLU A 140 7.90 -1.73 -23.03
N THR A 141 7.54 -0.78 -22.15
CA THR A 141 7.38 0.64 -22.55
C THR A 141 8.68 1.42 -22.58
N GLY A 142 9.82 0.76 -22.29
CA GLY A 142 11.15 1.36 -22.30
C GLY A 142 11.67 1.79 -20.92
N TYR A 143 10.87 1.65 -19.86
CA TYR A 143 11.32 1.98 -18.51
C TYR A 143 11.95 0.74 -17.85
N ILE A 144 13.26 0.63 -17.95
CA ILE A 144 14.04 -0.54 -17.49
C ILE A 144 14.85 -0.27 -16.21
N SER A 145 14.85 0.96 -15.71
CA SER A 145 15.59 1.38 -14.50
C SER A 145 14.79 2.44 -13.75
N ASP A 146 14.95 2.43 -12.42
CA ASP A 146 14.44 3.45 -11.50
C ASP A 146 14.86 4.87 -11.87
N LYS A 147 16.06 5.03 -12.46
CA LYS A 147 16.60 6.33 -12.92
C LYS A 147 15.76 6.99 -14.01
N LEU A 148 14.93 6.22 -14.72
CA LEU A 148 14.03 6.73 -15.76
C LEU A 148 12.68 7.16 -15.20
N ILE A 149 12.42 6.95 -13.90
CA ILE A 149 11.15 7.17 -13.26
C ILE A 149 11.26 8.32 -12.26
N ALA A 150 10.58 9.41 -12.53
CA ALA A 150 10.68 10.63 -11.73
C ALA A 150 10.08 10.51 -10.31
N SER A 151 9.19 9.55 -10.09
CA SER A 151 8.54 9.33 -8.78
C SER A 151 8.14 7.87 -8.60
N SER A 152 8.46 7.29 -7.43
CA SER A 152 8.00 5.95 -7.03
C SER A 152 6.47 5.82 -7.04
N ASN A 153 5.75 6.93 -6.82
CA ASN A 153 4.30 6.96 -6.91
C ASN A 153 3.77 6.58 -8.30
N ALA A 154 4.55 6.80 -9.37
CA ALA A 154 4.17 6.36 -10.71
C ALA A 154 4.03 4.83 -10.78
N ILE A 155 4.97 4.08 -10.18
CA ILE A 155 4.90 2.62 -10.07
C ILE A 155 3.74 2.22 -9.15
N VAL A 156 3.68 2.79 -7.94
CA VAL A 156 2.70 2.45 -6.90
C VAL A 156 1.27 2.57 -7.43
N PHE A 157 0.90 3.72 -7.96
CA PHE A 157 -0.48 3.95 -8.40
C PHE A 157 -0.79 3.32 -9.76
N SER A 158 0.18 3.17 -10.65
CA SER A 158 -0.05 2.42 -11.89
C SER A 158 -0.25 0.93 -11.62
N TYR A 159 0.42 0.37 -10.61
CA TYR A 159 0.16 -1.00 -10.18
C TYR A 159 -1.24 -1.17 -9.58
N VAL A 160 -1.70 -0.21 -8.77
CA VAL A 160 -3.08 -0.20 -8.28
C VAL A 160 -4.09 -0.19 -9.43
N LEU A 161 -3.88 0.67 -10.43
CA LEU A 161 -4.76 0.72 -11.62
C LEU A 161 -4.72 -0.60 -12.42
N TYR A 162 -3.55 -1.22 -12.55
CA TYR A 162 -3.41 -2.56 -13.14
C TYR A 162 -4.26 -3.59 -12.39
N LEU A 163 -4.21 -3.61 -11.06
CA LEU A 163 -5.00 -4.54 -10.25
C LEU A 163 -6.50 -4.26 -10.37
N ILE A 164 -6.92 -3.00 -10.36
CA ILE A 164 -8.32 -2.61 -10.60
C ILE A 164 -8.78 -3.09 -11.98
N ALA A 165 -7.99 -2.83 -13.02
CA ALA A 165 -8.30 -3.26 -14.37
C ALA A 165 -8.44 -4.79 -14.48
N LYS A 166 -7.57 -5.53 -13.79
CA LYS A 166 -7.56 -6.98 -13.78
C LYS A 166 -8.72 -7.60 -13.00
N TYR A 167 -8.95 -7.13 -11.77
CA TYR A 167 -9.86 -7.79 -10.83
C TYR A 167 -11.28 -7.21 -10.85
N ASP A 168 -11.41 -5.88 -10.97
CA ASP A 168 -12.71 -5.23 -10.95
C ASP A 168 -13.32 -5.19 -12.36
N TYR A 169 -12.52 -4.79 -13.36
CA TYR A 169 -12.98 -4.72 -14.77
C TYR A 169 -12.76 -6.00 -15.56
N LYS A 170 -12.01 -6.97 -15.03
CA LYS A 170 -11.74 -8.27 -15.65
C LYS A 170 -11.21 -8.18 -17.09
N LEU A 171 -10.35 -7.19 -17.34
CA LEU A 171 -9.74 -7.01 -18.65
C LEU A 171 -8.88 -8.23 -19.02
N ASP A 172 -8.90 -8.62 -20.28
CA ASP A 172 -8.00 -9.63 -20.81
C ASP A 172 -6.53 -9.17 -20.86
N ALA A 173 -5.61 -10.09 -21.13
CA ALA A 173 -4.17 -9.78 -21.09
C ALA A 173 -3.76 -8.68 -22.09
N ALA A 174 -4.36 -8.64 -23.27
CA ALA A 174 -4.05 -7.66 -24.30
C ALA A 174 -4.58 -6.26 -23.93
N GLN A 175 -5.80 -6.20 -23.42
CA GLN A 175 -6.41 -4.97 -22.91
C GLN A 175 -5.64 -4.43 -21.70
N LEU A 176 -5.27 -5.32 -20.76
CA LEU A 176 -4.50 -4.99 -19.58
C LEU A 176 -3.15 -4.38 -19.94
N LYS A 177 -2.42 -5.03 -20.85
CA LYS A 177 -1.15 -4.54 -21.38
C LYS A 177 -1.32 -3.16 -22.01
N LYS A 178 -2.27 -3.00 -22.93
CA LYS A 178 -2.53 -1.75 -23.64
C LYS A 178 -2.88 -0.60 -22.68
N CYS A 179 -3.80 -0.85 -21.75
CA CYS A 179 -4.24 0.16 -20.78
C CYS A 179 -3.11 0.58 -19.85
N THR A 180 -2.40 -0.39 -19.27
CA THR A 180 -1.31 -0.15 -18.31
C THR A 180 -0.13 0.55 -18.97
N SER A 181 0.31 0.10 -20.15
CA SER A 181 1.40 0.73 -20.90
C SER A 181 1.09 2.19 -21.22
N LYS A 182 -0.11 2.46 -21.75
CA LYS A 182 -0.52 3.82 -22.10
C LYS A 182 -0.58 4.71 -20.87
N TRP A 183 -1.20 4.25 -19.79
CA TRP A 183 -1.29 5.02 -18.56
C TRP A 183 0.08 5.32 -17.97
N PHE A 184 0.93 4.28 -17.83
CA PHE A 184 2.25 4.43 -17.24
C PHE A 184 3.10 5.42 -18.04
N PHE A 185 3.16 5.26 -19.36
CA PHE A 185 3.89 6.16 -20.25
C PHE A 185 3.40 7.60 -20.10
N MET A 186 2.09 7.84 -20.22
CA MET A 186 1.51 9.18 -20.13
C MET A 186 1.74 9.82 -18.76
N SER A 187 1.53 9.09 -17.68
CA SER A 187 1.72 9.61 -16.33
C SER A 187 3.17 9.97 -16.02
N THR A 188 4.10 9.25 -16.64
CA THR A 188 5.55 9.49 -16.44
C THR A 188 6.02 10.70 -17.23
N ILE A 189 5.68 10.82 -18.51
CA ILE A 189 6.10 11.96 -19.34
C ILE A 189 5.43 13.29 -18.95
N THR A 190 4.25 13.22 -18.36
CA THR A 190 3.54 14.43 -17.86
C THR A 190 3.92 14.77 -16.41
N TYR A 191 4.78 13.99 -15.78
CA TYR A 191 5.15 14.15 -14.36
C TYR A 191 3.92 14.15 -13.43
N PHE A 192 2.89 13.38 -13.77
CA PHE A 192 1.59 13.39 -13.08
C PHE A 192 1.71 13.09 -11.58
N TYR A 193 2.66 12.24 -11.18
CA TYR A 193 2.88 11.84 -9.78
C TYR A 193 4.03 12.56 -9.07
N THR A 194 4.56 13.66 -9.63
CA THR A 194 5.68 14.39 -9.03
C THR A 194 5.24 15.64 -8.26
N GLY A 195 3.99 16.06 -8.39
CA GLY A 195 3.42 17.15 -7.59
C GLY A 195 3.26 16.73 -6.13
N SER A 196 3.56 17.63 -5.20
CA SER A 196 3.21 17.46 -3.79
C SER A 196 1.69 17.52 -3.66
N THR A 197 1.09 16.38 -3.33
CA THR A 197 -0.32 16.30 -2.92
C THR A 197 -0.42 16.36 -1.41
#